data_5464785686dd6acb94e8da0fc39b0e88
#
_entry.id   5464785686dd6acb94e8da0fc39b0e88
#
_cell.length_a   1.000
_cell.length_b   1.000
_cell.length_c   1.000
_cell.angle_alpha   90.00
_cell.angle_beta   90.00
_cell.angle_gamma   90.00
#
_symmetry.space_group_name_H-M   'P 1'
#
loop_
_entity.id
_entity.type
_entity.pdbx_description
1 polymer ?
#
loop_
_entity_poly.entity_id
_entity_poly.type
_entity_poly.pdbx_seq_one_letter_code
_entity_poly.pdbx_strand_id
1 'polypeptide(L)'
;MMIKHEVHSDLPIPPGEYLAEVIAELGMTEDELSRRMNPARGAKLSAIFAGDNAITSDTALQLEKLVGVPAHIWTGLEAEYRLTLARLHEAREHQQLQEEQARGHS
;
A
#
# COMPACT_ATOMS: atom_id res chain seq x y z
N MET A 1 15.09 -1.91 -21.91
CA MET A 1 14.75 -1.64 -21.46
C MET A 1 14.24 -1.41 -20.54
N MET A 2 14.23 -1.17 -20.04
CA MET A 2 13.80 -0.90 -19.17
C MET A 2 12.89 -0.18 -18.94
N ILE A 3 12.76 0.17 -19.25
CA ILE A 3 11.89 0.90 -19.21
C ILE A 3 10.68 0.86 -18.57
N LYS A 4 9.99 -0.02 -18.56
CA LYS A 4 8.83 -0.20 -17.91
C LYS A 4 8.83 0.18 -16.53
N HIS A 5 9.89 0.09 -15.88
CA HIS A 5 9.87 0.34 -14.47
C HIS A 5 9.67 1.79 -14.16
N GLU A 6 9.99 2.67 -15.05
CA GLU A 6 9.74 3.98 -14.71
C GLU A 6 8.34 4.34 -14.79
N VAL A 7 7.60 3.65 -15.53
CA VAL A 7 6.24 4.00 -15.75
C VAL A 7 5.42 3.95 -14.51
N HIS A 8 5.67 2.95 -13.67
CA HIS A 8 4.81 2.79 -12.54
C HIS A 8 5.31 3.45 -11.29
N SER A 9 6.46 4.06 -11.34
CA SER A 9 7.07 4.52 -10.11
C SER A 9 6.39 5.73 -9.51
N ASP A 10 5.60 6.44 -10.29
CA ASP A 10 5.02 7.68 -9.80
C ASP A 10 3.74 7.51 -9.00
N LEU A 11 3.12 6.35 -9.08
CA LEU A 11 1.84 6.18 -8.45
C LEU A 11 1.93 5.23 -7.28
N PRO A 12 1.69 5.72 -6.06
CA PRO A 12 1.66 4.82 -4.91
C PRO A 12 0.38 4.00 -4.95
N ILE A 13 0.53 2.70 -4.95
CA ILE A 13 -0.61 1.79 -4.98
C ILE A 13 -0.67 1.07 -3.65
N PRO A 14 -1.71 1.32 -2.84
CA PRO A 14 -1.82 0.65 -1.54
C PRO A 14 -2.00 -0.86 -1.72
N PRO A 15 -1.42 -1.64 -0.82
CA PRO A 15 -1.61 -3.10 -0.89
C PRO A 15 -3.06 -3.53 -0.86
N GLY A 16 -3.95 -2.70 -0.32
CA GLY A 16 -5.37 -3.00 -0.32
C GLY A 16 -5.96 -3.16 -1.69
N GLU A 17 -5.42 -2.48 -2.70
CA GLU A 17 -5.90 -2.65 -4.06
C GLU A 17 -5.58 -4.05 -4.58
N TYR A 18 -4.38 -4.53 -4.28
CA TYR A 18 -4.02 -5.88 -4.67
C TYR A 18 -4.87 -6.90 -3.93
N LEU A 19 -5.12 -6.65 -2.66
CA LEU A 19 -5.99 -7.53 -1.88
C LEU A 19 -7.39 -7.60 -2.49
N ALA A 20 -7.93 -6.47 -2.92
CA ALA A 20 -9.24 -6.46 -3.54
C ALA A 20 -9.27 -7.34 -4.79
N GLU A 21 -8.21 -7.29 -5.59
CA GLU A 21 -8.13 -8.14 -6.78
C GLU A 21 -8.04 -9.60 -6.42
N VAL A 22 -7.26 -9.92 -5.39
CA VAL A 22 -7.07 -11.31 -4.99
C VAL A 22 -8.38 -11.91 -4.51
N ILE A 23 -9.12 -11.20 -3.65
CA ILE A 23 -10.36 -11.77 -3.15
C ILE A 23 -11.43 -11.84 -4.23
N ALA A 24 -11.39 -10.92 -5.19
CA ALA A 24 -12.32 -10.99 -6.32
C ALA A 24 -12.07 -12.26 -7.12
N GLU A 25 -10.82 -12.60 -7.35
CA GLU A 25 -10.48 -13.82 -8.08
C GLU A 25 -10.87 -15.07 -7.31
N LEU A 26 -10.83 -15.00 -5.99
CA LEU A 26 -11.20 -16.12 -5.15
C LEU A 26 -12.72 -16.23 -4.97
N GLY A 27 -13.47 -15.25 -5.48
CA GLY A 27 -14.91 -15.24 -5.29
C GLY A 27 -15.32 -14.89 -3.88
N MET A 28 -14.47 -14.18 -3.16
CA MET A 28 -14.69 -13.83 -1.77
C MET A 28 -15.04 -12.35 -1.66
N THR A 29 -15.96 -12.02 -0.76
CA THR A 29 -16.30 -10.63 -0.52
C THR A 29 -15.47 -10.07 0.62
N GLU A 30 -15.45 -8.73 0.71
CA GLU A 30 -14.80 -8.09 1.85
C GLU A 30 -15.41 -8.53 3.17
N ASP A 31 -16.74 -8.68 3.18
CA ASP A 31 -17.42 -9.12 4.41
C ASP A 31 -16.97 -10.51 4.83
N GLU A 32 -16.82 -11.40 3.86
CA GLU A 32 -16.36 -12.74 4.17
C GLU A 32 -14.95 -12.72 4.73
N LEU A 33 -14.07 -11.96 4.12
CA LEU A 33 -12.70 -11.88 4.59
C LEU A 33 -12.67 -11.27 5.99
N SER A 34 -13.45 -10.22 6.18
CA SER A 34 -13.50 -9.55 7.48
C SER A 34 -13.94 -10.50 8.58
N ARG A 35 -14.94 -11.34 8.29
CA ARG A 35 -15.41 -12.29 9.30
C ARG A 35 -14.38 -13.34 9.64
N ARG A 36 -13.52 -13.68 8.70
CA ARG A 36 -12.49 -14.69 8.92
C ARG A 36 -11.24 -14.16 9.59
N MET A 37 -11.04 -12.86 9.54
CA MET A 37 -9.88 -12.26 10.18
C MET A 37 -10.15 -12.05 11.65
N ASN A 38 -9.07 -12.10 12.43
CA ASN A 38 -9.18 -11.93 13.87
C ASN A 38 -9.09 -10.44 14.20
N PRO A 39 -10.21 -9.82 14.62
CA PRO A 39 -10.18 -8.38 14.90
C PRO A 39 -9.28 -8.03 16.08
N ALA A 40 -9.00 -8.98 16.96
CA ALA A 40 -8.10 -8.70 18.08
C ALA A 40 -6.67 -8.47 17.62
N ARG A 41 -6.34 -8.85 16.40
CA ARG A 41 -5.03 -8.58 15.84
C ARG A 41 -4.99 -7.27 15.08
N GLY A 42 -6.04 -6.50 15.20
CA GLY A 42 -5.98 -5.09 14.95
C GLY A 42 -6.23 -4.56 13.59
N ALA A 43 -6.40 -5.38 12.63
CA ALA A 43 -6.56 -4.83 11.30
C ALA A 43 -8.02 -4.51 11.03
N LYS A 44 -8.30 -3.26 10.74
CA LYS A 44 -9.59 -2.93 10.17
C LYS A 44 -9.45 -3.08 8.67
N LEU A 45 -10.11 -4.08 8.15
CA LEU A 45 -9.96 -4.42 6.75
C LEU A 45 -10.37 -3.28 5.84
N SER A 46 -11.45 -2.58 6.18
CA SER A 46 -11.88 -1.46 5.36
C SER A 46 -10.82 -0.37 5.27
N ALA A 47 -10.09 -0.14 6.35
CA ALA A 47 -9.01 0.84 6.33
C ALA A 47 -7.83 0.36 5.50
N ILE A 48 -7.58 -0.94 5.47
CA ILE A 48 -6.53 -1.49 4.61
C ILE A 48 -6.91 -1.30 3.14
N PHE A 49 -8.16 -1.59 2.79
CA PHE A 49 -8.61 -1.39 1.41
C PHE A 49 -8.51 0.07 1.00
N ALA A 50 -8.75 0.96 1.92
CA ALA A 50 -8.68 2.40 1.63
C ALA A 50 -7.26 2.94 1.63
N GLY A 51 -6.30 2.15 2.09
CA GLY A 51 -4.91 2.61 2.16
C GLY A 51 -4.59 3.37 3.44
N ASP A 52 -5.52 3.41 4.39
CA ASP A 52 -5.34 4.17 5.62
C ASP A 52 -4.59 3.42 6.69
N ASN A 53 -4.64 2.10 6.67
CA ASN A 53 -3.92 1.28 7.64
C ASN A 53 -2.87 0.45 6.94
N ALA A 54 -1.73 0.31 7.60
CA ALA A 54 -0.65 -0.50 7.08
C ALA A 54 -0.94 -1.99 7.26
N ILE A 55 -0.41 -2.81 6.38
CA ILE A 55 -0.42 -4.24 6.56
C ILE A 55 0.75 -4.61 7.45
N THR A 56 0.44 -4.98 8.68
CA THR A 56 1.47 -5.41 9.65
C THR A 56 1.83 -6.86 9.42
N SER A 57 2.87 -7.32 10.11
CA SER A 57 3.25 -8.73 10.03
C SER A 57 2.12 -9.66 10.46
N ASP A 58 1.40 -9.29 11.52
CA ASP A 58 0.26 -10.10 11.96
C ASP A 58 -0.82 -10.18 10.90
N THR A 59 -1.14 -9.05 10.28
CA THR A 59 -2.13 -9.03 9.22
C THR A 59 -1.66 -9.85 8.03
N ALA A 60 -0.38 -9.73 7.67
CA ALA A 60 0.17 -10.48 6.55
C ALA A 60 0.07 -11.98 6.79
N LEU A 61 0.32 -12.43 8.00
CA LEU A 61 0.21 -13.84 8.33
C LEU A 61 -1.23 -14.33 8.23
N GLN A 62 -2.18 -13.52 8.67
CA GLN A 62 -3.59 -13.87 8.53
C GLN A 62 -3.98 -13.96 7.07
N LEU A 63 -3.55 -13.00 6.27
CA LEU A 63 -3.88 -13.02 4.85
C LEU A 63 -3.26 -14.21 4.14
N GLU A 64 -2.06 -14.60 4.54
CA GLU A 64 -1.45 -15.79 3.97
C GLU A 64 -2.33 -17.01 4.16
N LYS A 65 -2.88 -17.16 5.36
CA LYS A 65 -3.74 -18.30 5.65
C LYS A 65 -5.07 -18.24 4.94
N LEU A 66 -5.61 -17.06 4.80
CA LEU A 66 -6.98 -16.91 4.30
C LEU A 66 -7.04 -16.81 2.78
N VAL A 67 -6.07 -16.18 2.15
CA VAL A 67 -6.14 -15.97 0.71
C VAL A 67 -4.98 -16.63 -0.05
N GLY A 68 -4.03 -17.22 0.66
CA GLY A 68 -3.01 -18.02 0.02
C GLY A 68 -1.80 -17.26 -0.54
N VAL A 69 -1.78 -15.96 -0.40
CA VAL A 69 -0.62 -15.18 -0.85
C VAL A 69 0.37 -15.08 0.31
N PRO A 70 1.64 -15.44 0.09
CA PRO A 70 2.61 -15.48 1.18
C PRO A 70 2.75 -14.16 1.92
N ALA A 71 3.01 -14.25 3.21
CA ALA A 71 3.09 -13.07 4.07
C ALA A 71 4.14 -12.07 3.58
N HIS A 72 5.27 -12.56 3.08
CA HIS A 72 6.33 -11.65 2.65
C HIS A 72 5.93 -10.83 1.42
N ILE A 73 4.99 -11.31 0.64
CA ILE A 73 4.46 -10.52 -0.47
C ILE A 73 3.68 -9.33 0.08
N TRP A 74 2.85 -9.56 1.10
CA TRP A 74 2.06 -8.48 1.66
C TRP A 74 2.94 -7.42 2.32
N THR A 75 3.92 -7.86 3.11
CA THR A 75 4.80 -6.88 3.77
C THR A 75 5.69 -6.17 2.75
N GLY A 76 6.07 -6.86 1.67
CA GLY A 76 6.84 -6.22 0.61
C GLY A 76 6.05 -5.14 -0.11
N LEU A 77 4.77 -5.42 -0.40
CA LEU A 77 3.92 -4.43 -1.02
C LEU A 77 3.72 -3.21 -0.12
N GLU A 78 3.57 -3.47 1.17
CA GLU A 78 3.41 -2.38 2.11
C GLU A 78 4.67 -1.52 2.16
N ALA A 79 5.84 -2.14 2.20
CA ALA A 79 7.09 -1.40 2.23
C ALA A 79 7.28 -0.57 0.98
N GLU A 80 6.96 -1.13 -0.18
CA GLU A 80 7.06 -0.39 -1.43
C GLU A 80 6.12 0.80 -1.46
N TYR A 81 4.91 0.60 -0.98
CA TYR A 81 3.93 1.67 -0.92
C TYR A 81 4.44 2.83 -0.05
N ARG A 82 4.94 2.50 1.14
CA ARG A 82 5.42 3.54 2.05
C ARG A 82 6.65 4.25 1.48
N LEU A 83 7.53 3.52 0.83
CA LEU A 83 8.70 4.11 0.22
C LEU A 83 8.32 5.06 -0.91
N THR A 84 7.35 4.66 -1.73
CA THR A 84 6.89 5.51 -2.81
C THR A 84 6.28 6.81 -2.27
N LEU A 85 5.47 6.70 -1.21
CA LEU A 85 4.91 7.88 -0.59
C LEU A 85 5.99 8.80 -0.05
N ALA A 86 7.00 8.23 0.57
CA ALA A 86 8.10 9.02 1.12
C ALA A 86 8.85 9.75 0.02
N ARG A 87 9.08 9.08 -1.09
CA ARG A 87 9.78 9.72 -2.21
C ARG A 87 8.97 10.85 -2.82
N LEU A 88 7.67 10.67 -2.91
CA LEU A 88 6.82 11.72 -3.43
C LEU A 88 6.79 12.92 -2.50
N HIS A 89 6.74 12.66 -1.21
CA HIS A 89 6.76 13.73 -0.23
C HIS A 89 8.07 14.52 -0.31
N GLU A 90 9.17 13.81 -0.41
CA GLU A 90 10.48 14.42 -0.52
C GLU A 90 10.58 15.26 -1.79
N ALA A 91 10.07 14.76 -2.89
CA ALA A 91 10.11 15.49 -4.14
C ALA A 91 9.30 16.78 -4.07
N ARG A 92 8.15 16.73 -3.40
CA ARG A 92 7.32 17.92 -3.24
C ARG A 92 8.01 18.96 -2.38
N GLU A 93 8.63 18.52 -1.31
CA GLU A 93 9.36 19.45 -0.44
C GLU A 93 10.51 20.11 -1.19
N HIS A 94 11.23 19.32 -1.95
CA HIS A 94 12.35 19.85 -2.71
C HIS A 94 11.86 20.90 -3.72
N GLN A 95 10.77 20.63 -4.38
CA GLN A 95 10.21 21.54 -5.35
C GLN A 95 9.74 22.82 -4.69
N GLN A 96 9.12 22.74 -3.53
CA GLN A 96 8.68 23.92 -2.80
C GLN A 96 9.86 24.79 -2.39
N LEU A 97 10.94 24.18 -1.93
CA LEU A 97 12.12 24.93 -1.55
C LEU A 97 12.70 25.68 -2.74
N GLN A 98 12.75 25.04 -3.89
CA GLN A 98 13.25 25.69 -5.08
C GLN A 98 12.38 26.88 -5.48
N GLU A 99 11.08 26.73 -5.39
CA GLU A 99 10.17 27.79 -5.71
C GLU A 99 10.31 28.96 -4.75
N GLU A 100 10.47 28.68 -3.49
CA GLU A 100 10.64 29.72 -2.49
C GLU A 100 11.93 30.48 -2.72
N GLN A 101 13.01 29.78 -3.05
CA GLN A 101 14.27 30.43 -3.33
C GLN A 101 14.18 31.32 -4.54
N ALA A 102 13.50 30.83 -5.56
CA ALA A 102 13.34 31.67 -6.77
C ALA A 102 12.55 32.93 -6.48
N ARG A 103 11.51 32.84 -5.66
CA ARG A 103 10.75 33.98 -5.29
C ARG A 103 11.53 34.94 -4.40
N GLY A 104 12.35 34.39 -3.57
CA GLY A 104 13.13 35.21 -2.64
C GLY A 104 14.17 36.06 -3.32
N HIS A 105 14.51 35.75 -4.56
CA HIS A 105 15.50 36.50 -5.29
C HIS A 105 14.95 37.68 -6.06
N SER A 106 13.69 37.80 -6.10
CA SER A 106 13.11 38.93 -6.81
C SER A 106 13.04 40.18 -5.96
#